data_4aac9ede323af0486bc9ea3a2b0e5b6a
#
_entry.id   4aac9ede323af0486bc9ea3a2b0e5b6a
#
_cell.length_a   1.000
_cell.length_b   1.000
_cell.length_c   1.000
_cell.angle_alpha   90.00
_cell.angle_beta   90.00
_cell.angle_gamma   90.00
#
_symmetry.space_group_name_H-M   'P 1'
#
loop_
_entity.id
_entity.type
_entity.pdbx_description
1 polymer ?
#
loop_
_entity_poly.entity_id
_entity_poly.type
_entity_poly.pdbx_seq_one_letter_code
_entity_poly.pdbx_strand_id
1 'polypeptide(L)'
;MFVAFDVCVYFDGEVDANGTAVRHYVNQHIGEFAINEANIYNIYMFPTFELDIDFQDPQLAQNKLVEITNQVEAECPVGKHFGVSGIGEGVVWKGIHTTELGDTPIMFKVKGERHSSSKVKTLAEIDPVKLENTNKFVEYAVTENRLEQGFNYLKENNIEISVKSTGAFLKWVMGDIVKEESDVLIENGLSVKDISSKASNAARTWFMAQLDKEAFGG
;
A
#
# COMPACT_ATOMS: atom_id res chain seq x y z
N MET A 1 -30.49 -11.65 -12.82
CA MET A 1 -30.05 -10.92 -11.62
C MET A 1 -28.78 -10.13 -11.97
N PHE A 2 -28.75 -8.87 -11.62
CA PHE A 2 -27.63 -7.97 -11.81
C PHE A 2 -27.35 -7.26 -10.48
N VAL A 3 -26.06 -7.17 -10.08
CA VAL A 3 -25.65 -6.45 -8.86
C VAL A 3 -24.72 -5.32 -9.28
N ALA A 4 -25.19 -4.09 -9.13
CA ALA A 4 -24.40 -2.89 -9.40
C ALA A 4 -23.44 -2.63 -8.22
N PHE A 5 -22.15 -2.56 -8.48
CA PHE A 5 -21.12 -2.28 -7.47
C PHE A 5 -20.51 -0.88 -7.62
N ASP A 6 -20.64 -0.27 -8.79
CA ASP A 6 -20.28 1.11 -9.05
C ASP A 6 -21.02 1.65 -10.28
N VAL A 7 -21.07 2.97 -10.40
CA VAL A 7 -21.63 3.68 -11.55
C VAL A 7 -20.64 4.72 -12.02
N CYS A 8 -20.33 4.71 -13.30
CA CYS A 8 -19.58 5.79 -13.92
C CYS A 8 -20.33 6.39 -15.09
N VAL A 9 -20.13 7.66 -15.32
CA VAL A 9 -20.67 8.42 -16.45
C VAL A 9 -19.54 8.89 -17.34
N TYR A 10 -19.85 9.06 -18.60
CA TYR A 10 -18.97 9.63 -19.60
C TYR A 10 -19.65 10.88 -20.16
N PHE A 11 -18.90 11.96 -20.31
CA PHE A 11 -19.39 13.15 -21.01
C PHE A 11 -18.90 13.13 -22.46
N ASP A 12 -19.80 13.47 -23.37
CA ASP A 12 -19.52 13.43 -24.81
C ASP A 12 -18.33 14.37 -25.15
N GLY A 13 -17.34 13.83 -25.81
CA GLY A 13 -16.16 14.59 -26.24
C GLY A 13 -15.09 14.79 -25.15
N GLU A 14 -15.30 14.34 -23.93
CA GLU A 14 -14.30 14.42 -22.89
C GLU A 14 -13.32 13.25 -22.96
N VAL A 15 -12.06 13.55 -23.26
CA VAL A 15 -10.98 12.57 -23.38
C VAL A 15 -9.75 13.02 -22.59
N ASP A 16 -9.00 12.05 -22.08
CA ASP A 16 -7.71 12.28 -21.44
C ASP A 16 -6.61 12.64 -22.47
N ALA A 17 -5.38 12.87 -21.99
CA ALA A 17 -4.24 13.20 -22.82
C ALA A 17 -3.89 12.12 -23.87
N ASN A 18 -4.40 10.90 -23.72
CA ASN A 18 -4.20 9.76 -24.62
C ASN A 18 -5.38 9.55 -25.57
N GLY A 19 -6.40 10.41 -25.51
CA GLY A 19 -7.62 10.28 -26.30
C GLY A 19 -8.62 9.24 -25.79
N THR A 20 -8.48 8.77 -24.53
CA THR A 20 -9.38 7.83 -23.88
C THR A 20 -10.50 8.59 -23.17
N ALA A 21 -11.75 8.14 -23.31
CA ALA A 21 -12.89 8.76 -22.65
C ALA A 21 -12.70 8.80 -21.12
N VAL A 22 -12.86 9.98 -20.54
CA VAL A 22 -12.72 10.18 -19.09
C VAL A 22 -13.91 9.56 -18.36
N ARG A 23 -13.65 8.86 -17.27
CA ARG A 23 -14.65 8.23 -16.40
C ARG A 23 -14.88 9.08 -15.17
N HIS A 24 -16.13 9.48 -14.96
CA HIS A 24 -16.54 10.15 -13.73
C HIS A 24 -17.35 9.18 -12.88
N TYR A 25 -16.81 8.81 -11.71
CA TYR A 25 -17.47 7.88 -10.80
C TYR A 25 -18.50 8.60 -9.94
N VAL A 26 -19.70 8.02 -9.86
CA VAL A 26 -20.79 8.55 -9.04
C VAL A 26 -20.63 8.03 -7.61
N ASN A 27 -19.81 8.70 -6.82
CA ASN A 27 -19.33 8.21 -5.52
C ASN A 27 -20.39 8.12 -4.41
N GLN A 28 -21.52 8.84 -4.50
CA GLN A 28 -22.37 9.07 -3.34
C GLN A 28 -23.73 8.39 -3.37
N HIS A 29 -24.20 7.91 -4.50
CA HIS A 29 -25.61 7.53 -4.65
C HIS A 29 -25.87 6.14 -5.24
N ILE A 30 -24.85 5.29 -5.34
CA ILE A 30 -25.11 3.90 -5.74
C ILE A 30 -26.04 3.21 -4.73
N GLY A 31 -26.12 3.68 -3.48
CA GLY A 31 -27.04 3.20 -2.46
C GLY A 31 -28.51 3.29 -2.83
N GLU A 32 -28.87 4.24 -3.69
CA GLU A 32 -30.24 4.46 -4.17
C GLU A 32 -30.53 3.71 -5.48
N PHE A 33 -29.49 3.13 -6.11
CA PHE A 33 -29.63 2.45 -7.38
C PHE A 33 -30.01 0.99 -7.20
N ALA A 34 -31.29 0.71 -7.13
CA ALA A 34 -31.85 -0.64 -7.17
C ALA A 34 -33.21 -0.63 -7.86
N ILE A 35 -33.44 -1.62 -8.72
CA ILE A 35 -34.75 -1.86 -9.38
C ILE A 35 -35.10 -3.32 -9.13
N ASN A 36 -35.71 -3.59 -7.99
CA ASN A 36 -36.03 -4.95 -7.54
C ASN A 36 -36.91 -5.72 -8.49
N GLU A 37 -37.89 -5.05 -9.13
CA GLU A 37 -38.79 -5.64 -10.13
C GLU A 37 -38.01 -6.12 -11.37
N ALA A 38 -36.88 -5.51 -11.69
CA ALA A 38 -36.01 -5.90 -12.78
C ALA A 38 -34.86 -6.84 -12.33
N ASN A 39 -34.84 -7.28 -11.07
CA ASN A 39 -33.73 -8.04 -10.47
C ASN A 39 -32.39 -7.32 -10.59
N ILE A 40 -32.40 -5.99 -10.41
CA ILE A 40 -31.20 -5.15 -10.31
C ILE A 40 -31.04 -4.72 -8.86
N TYR A 41 -29.95 -5.11 -8.24
CA TYR A 41 -29.64 -4.90 -6.84
C TYR A 41 -28.40 -4.03 -6.70
N ASN A 42 -28.27 -3.38 -5.56
CA ASN A 42 -27.10 -2.62 -5.20
C ASN A 42 -26.17 -3.46 -4.33
N ILE A 43 -24.86 -3.36 -4.53
CA ILE A 43 -23.86 -4.12 -3.75
C ILE A 43 -23.97 -3.83 -2.24
N TYR A 44 -24.35 -2.62 -1.84
CA TYR A 44 -24.51 -2.26 -0.42
C TYR A 44 -25.74 -2.87 0.28
N MET A 45 -26.58 -3.58 -0.47
CA MET A 45 -27.64 -4.44 0.12
C MET A 45 -27.07 -5.75 0.70
N PHE A 46 -25.82 -6.06 0.41
CA PHE A 46 -25.10 -7.25 0.86
C PHE A 46 -24.03 -6.88 1.89
N PRO A 47 -23.48 -7.86 2.63
CA PRO A 47 -22.40 -7.59 3.58
C PRO A 47 -21.23 -6.87 2.93
N THR A 48 -20.79 -5.77 3.54
CA THR A 48 -19.60 -5.00 3.20
C THR A 48 -18.56 -5.12 4.31
N PHE A 49 -17.31 -4.85 3.97
CA PHE A 49 -16.18 -4.87 4.90
C PHE A 49 -15.50 -3.51 4.87
N GLU A 50 -15.04 -3.06 6.03
CA GLU A 50 -14.23 -1.85 6.17
C GLU A 50 -12.88 -2.21 6.78
N LEU A 51 -11.83 -1.59 6.27
CA LEU A 51 -10.48 -1.82 6.73
C LEU A 51 -9.65 -0.55 6.55
N ASP A 52 -9.03 -0.10 7.63
CA ASP A 52 -8.03 0.95 7.57
C ASP A 52 -6.69 0.39 7.06
N ILE A 53 -6.13 1.04 6.05
CA ILE A 53 -4.85 0.66 5.47
C ILE A 53 -3.86 1.80 5.68
N ASP A 54 -2.85 1.54 6.51
CA ASP A 54 -1.67 2.39 6.58
C ASP A 54 -0.76 2.05 5.39
N PHE A 55 -0.65 2.95 4.42
CA PHE A 55 0.22 2.77 3.26
C PHE A 55 1.71 2.87 3.59
N GLN A 56 2.07 3.33 4.79
CA GLN A 56 3.44 3.24 5.28
C GLN A 56 3.77 1.81 5.76
N ASP A 57 2.77 1.10 6.28
CA ASP A 57 2.87 -0.28 6.76
C ASP A 57 1.77 -1.20 6.18
N PRO A 58 1.66 -1.33 4.85
CA PRO A 58 0.56 -2.03 4.17
C PRO A 58 0.49 -3.52 4.53
N GLN A 59 1.57 -4.09 5.01
CA GLN A 59 1.66 -5.48 5.45
C GLN A 59 0.72 -5.82 6.62
N LEU A 60 0.37 -4.84 7.47
CA LEU A 60 -0.59 -5.05 8.55
C LEU A 60 -2.00 -5.37 8.02
N ALA A 61 -2.38 -4.74 6.94
CA ALA A 61 -3.67 -4.97 6.30
C ALA A 61 -3.69 -6.22 5.42
N GLN A 62 -2.55 -6.66 4.90
CA GLN A 62 -2.48 -7.74 3.90
C GLN A 62 -3.13 -9.04 4.37
N ASN A 63 -2.80 -9.49 5.57
CA ASN A 63 -3.36 -10.75 6.09
C ASN A 63 -4.87 -10.65 6.30
N LYS A 64 -5.36 -9.47 6.72
CA LYS A 64 -6.80 -9.23 6.89
C LYS A 64 -7.54 -9.19 5.57
N LEU A 65 -6.94 -8.60 4.53
CA LEU A 65 -7.47 -8.63 3.17
C LEU A 65 -7.60 -10.08 2.64
N VAL A 66 -6.57 -10.91 2.88
CA VAL A 66 -6.58 -12.33 2.51
C VAL A 66 -7.64 -13.10 3.30
N GLU A 67 -7.74 -12.90 4.61
CA GLU A 67 -8.75 -13.54 5.47
C GLU A 67 -10.16 -13.27 4.96
N ILE A 68 -10.50 -12.00 4.74
CA ILE A 68 -11.82 -11.59 4.24
C ILE A 68 -12.08 -12.19 2.85
N THR A 69 -11.07 -12.18 1.98
CA THR A 69 -11.18 -12.77 0.64
C THR A 69 -11.45 -14.27 0.71
N ASN A 70 -10.79 -15.00 1.61
CA ASN A 70 -11.00 -16.44 1.81
C ASN A 70 -12.42 -16.74 2.35
N GLN A 71 -12.96 -15.88 3.23
CA GLN A 71 -14.35 -16.00 3.70
C GLN A 71 -15.33 -15.85 2.52
N VAL A 72 -15.13 -14.86 1.65
CA VAL A 72 -15.98 -14.64 0.48
C VAL A 72 -15.79 -15.76 -0.55
N GLU A 73 -14.59 -16.29 -0.73
CA GLU A 73 -14.34 -17.44 -1.61
C GLU A 73 -15.02 -18.70 -1.08
N ALA A 74 -15.00 -18.94 0.23
CA ALA A 74 -15.66 -20.10 0.83
C ALA A 74 -17.17 -20.09 0.61
N GLU A 75 -17.81 -18.93 0.77
CA GLU A 75 -19.23 -18.73 0.53
C GLU A 75 -19.51 -17.32 0.04
N CYS A 76 -20.01 -17.20 -1.20
CA CYS A 76 -20.38 -15.91 -1.79
C CYS A 76 -21.53 -15.25 -1.01
N PRO A 77 -21.35 -14.07 -0.39
CA PRO A 77 -22.39 -13.40 0.39
C PRO A 77 -23.64 -13.05 -0.46
N VAL A 78 -23.44 -12.72 -1.72
CA VAL A 78 -24.53 -12.43 -2.67
C VAL A 78 -25.32 -13.71 -2.98
N GLY A 79 -24.62 -14.81 -3.29
CA GLY A 79 -25.25 -16.10 -3.52
C GLY A 79 -26.06 -16.55 -2.31
N LYS A 80 -25.46 -16.48 -1.12
CA LYS A 80 -26.09 -16.82 0.16
C LYS A 80 -27.38 -16.03 0.40
N HIS A 81 -27.37 -14.73 0.13
CA HIS A 81 -28.57 -13.86 0.25
C HIS A 81 -29.74 -14.39 -0.59
N PHE A 82 -29.47 -14.91 -1.78
CA PHE A 82 -30.48 -15.48 -2.66
C PHE A 82 -30.71 -16.98 -2.48
N GLY A 83 -30.19 -17.57 -1.41
CA GLY A 83 -30.36 -19.00 -1.11
C GLY A 83 -29.57 -19.92 -2.05
N VAL A 84 -28.57 -19.39 -2.75
CA VAL A 84 -27.69 -20.15 -3.64
C VAL A 84 -26.33 -20.28 -3.00
N SER A 85 -25.94 -21.50 -2.68
CA SER A 85 -24.58 -21.78 -2.23
C SER A 85 -23.59 -21.74 -3.40
N GLY A 86 -22.46 -21.06 -3.20
CA GLY A 86 -21.44 -20.95 -4.23
C GLY A 86 -20.21 -20.19 -3.74
N ILE A 87 -19.11 -20.36 -4.46
CA ILE A 87 -17.86 -19.69 -4.17
C ILE A 87 -17.89 -18.26 -4.73
N GLY A 88 -17.31 -17.31 -3.97
CA GLY A 88 -17.07 -15.95 -4.44
C GLY A 88 -15.72 -15.82 -5.14
N GLU A 89 -15.59 -14.91 -6.08
CA GLU A 89 -14.32 -14.69 -6.80
C GLU A 89 -13.30 -13.94 -5.95
N GLY A 90 -13.77 -13.04 -5.08
CA GLY A 90 -12.94 -12.18 -4.27
C GLY A 90 -13.66 -10.90 -3.86
N VAL A 91 -12.89 -9.92 -3.40
CA VAL A 91 -13.40 -8.65 -2.88
C VAL A 91 -12.82 -7.48 -3.68
N VAL A 92 -13.68 -6.54 -4.05
CA VAL A 92 -13.28 -5.25 -4.61
C VAL A 92 -13.21 -4.23 -3.47
N TRP A 93 -12.07 -3.64 -3.30
CA TRP A 93 -11.81 -2.61 -2.30
C TRP A 93 -11.83 -1.24 -2.96
N LYS A 94 -12.47 -0.29 -2.30
CA LYS A 94 -12.60 1.09 -2.77
C LYS A 94 -12.23 2.04 -1.63
N GLY A 95 -11.33 2.98 -1.90
CA GLY A 95 -11.00 4.03 -0.95
C GLY A 95 -12.20 4.92 -0.68
N ILE A 96 -12.50 5.17 0.60
CA ILE A 96 -13.61 6.03 1.03
C ILE A 96 -13.23 7.51 0.87
N HIS A 97 -11.95 7.83 1.04
CA HIS A 97 -11.45 9.18 0.88
C HIS A 97 -10.91 9.36 -0.54
N THR A 98 -11.39 10.37 -1.23
CA THR A 98 -10.78 10.84 -2.48
C THR A 98 -9.39 11.36 -2.16
N THR A 99 -8.37 10.81 -2.80
CA THR A 99 -7.04 11.41 -2.77
C THR A 99 -7.06 12.69 -3.60
N GLU A 100 -6.08 13.59 -3.40
CA GLU A 100 -5.91 14.82 -4.20
C GLU A 100 -5.71 14.58 -5.70
N LEU A 101 -5.71 13.32 -6.13
CA LEU A 101 -5.53 12.86 -7.52
C LEU A 101 -6.80 12.93 -8.38
N GLY A 102 -7.83 13.64 -7.95
CA GLY A 102 -9.08 13.85 -8.70
C GLY A 102 -10.19 12.88 -8.30
N ASP A 103 -11.29 12.88 -9.06
CA ASP A 103 -12.52 12.13 -8.75
C ASP A 103 -12.42 10.60 -8.95
N THR A 104 -11.25 10.09 -9.35
CA THR A 104 -11.06 8.65 -9.56
C THR A 104 -10.76 7.97 -8.23
N PRO A 105 -11.64 7.11 -7.72
CA PRO A 105 -11.39 6.41 -6.47
C PRO A 105 -10.24 5.42 -6.63
N ILE A 106 -9.44 5.28 -5.58
CA ILE A 106 -8.48 4.18 -5.49
C ILE A 106 -9.29 2.88 -5.37
N MET A 107 -9.14 2.01 -6.36
CA MET A 107 -9.79 0.70 -6.33
C MET A 107 -8.79 -0.40 -6.65
N PHE A 108 -8.92 -1.51 -5.93
CA PHE A 108 -8.17 -2.73 -6.23
C PHE A 108 -9.01 -3.97 -5.91
N LYS A 109 -8.66 -5.10 -6.53
CA LYS A 109 -9.36 -6.37 -6.34
C LYS A 109 -8.40 -7.39 -5.73
N VAL A 110 -8.85 -8.04 -4.67
CA VAL A 110 -8.18 -9.22 -4.09
C VAL A 110 -9.00 -10.44 -4.46
N LYS A 111 -8.38 -11.38 -5.17
CA LYS A 111 -9.01 -12.63 -5.62
C LYS A 111 -8.63 -13.77 -4.71
N GLY A 112 -9.56 -14.67 -4.46
CA GLY A 112 -9.29 -15.93 -3.79
C GLY A 112 -8.37 -16.84 -4.60
N GLU A 113 -7.80 -17.86 -3.96
CA GLU A 113 -6.81 -18.74 -4.58
C GLU A 113 -7.32 -19.48 -5.82
N ARG A 114 -8.62 -19.80 -5.85
CA ARG A 114 -9.26 -20.50 -6.98
C ARG A 114 -9.44 -19.62 -8.21
N HIS A 115 -9.40 -18.31 -8.04
CA HIS A 115 -9.64 -17.31 -9.10
C HIS A 115 -8.39 -16.46 -9.40
N SER A 116 -7.32 -16.67 -8.65
CA SER A 116 -6.06 -15.93 -8.83
C SER A 116 -5.14 -16.69 -9.79
N SER A 117 -4.49 -15.94 -10.67
CA SER A 117 -3.43 -16.46 -11.54
C SER A 117 -2.10 -16.66 -10.81
N SER A 118 -1.96 -16.08 -9.62
CA SER A 118 -0.79 -16.21 -8.75
C SER A 118 -1.23 -16.48 -7.31
N LYS A 119 -0.51 -17.37 -6.61
CA LYS A 119 -0.77 -17.62 -5.18
C LYS A 119 -0.40 -16.39 -4.39
N VAL A 120 -1.36 -15.81 -3.69
CA VAL A 120 -1.10 -14.77 -2.68
C VAL A 120 -0.48 -15.47 -1.47
N LYS A 121 0.80 -15.18 -1.20
CA LYS A 121 1.43 -15.67 0.03
C LYS A 121 0.91 -14.85 1.20
N THR A 122 0.31 -15.52 2.19
CA THR A 122 0.10 -14.91 3.50
C THR A 122 1.46 -14.58 4.09
N LEU A 123 1.60 -13.36 4.60
CA LEU A 123 2.77 -12.99 5.38
C LEU A 123 2.72 -13.75 6.72
N ALA A 124 3.89 -14.00 7.29
CA ALA A 124 3.97 -14.44 8.68
C ALA A 124 3.22 -13.42 9.56
N GLU A 125 2.60 -13.91 10.64
CA GLU A 125 1.95 -13.01 11.62
C GLU A 125 2.92 -11.90 12.00
N ILE A 126 2.46 -10.67 11.88
CA ILE A 126 3.24 -9.50 12.26
C ILE A 126 2.96 -9.25 13.73
N ASP A 127 4.01 -9.30 14.53
CA ASP A 127 3.97 -8.86 15.91
C ASP A 127 3.85 -7.32 15.96
N PRO A 128 2.70 -6.77 16.40
CA PRO A 128 2.50 -5.32 16.44
C PRO A 128 3.52 -4.61 17.35
N VAL A 129 3.95 -5.25 18.43
CA VAL A 129 4.95 -4.71 19.36
C VAL A 129 6.30 -4.64 18.67
N LYS A 130 6.67 -5.70 17.96
CA LYS A 130 7.92 -5.72 17.20
C LYS A 130 7.93 -4.67 16.08
N LEU A 131 6.79 -4.45 15.43
CA LEU A 131 6.67 -3.41 14.40
C LEU A 131 6.82 -2.00 14.99
N GLU A 132 6.17 -1.74 16.14
CA GLU A 132 6.29 -0.46 16.85
C GLU A 132 7.74 -0.23 17.31
N ASN A 133 8.39 -1.24 17.86
CA ASN A 133 9.80 -1.17 18.24
C ASN A 133 10.69 -0.88 17.03
N THR A 134 10.41 -1.51 15.88
CA THR A 134 11.13 -1.25 14.63
C THR A 134 11.00 0.20 14.19
N ASN A 135 9.78 0.77 14.24
CA ASN A 135 9.54 2.16 13.86
C ASN A 135 10.32 3.12 14.78
N LYS A 136 10.18 2.95 16.09
CA LYS A 136 10.89 3.77 17.10
C LYS A 136 12.42 3.67 16.93
N PHE A 137 12.92 2.47 16.67
CA PHE A 137 14.35 2.28 16.43
C PHE A 137 14.82 3.00 15.16
N VAL A 138 14.06 2.92 14.06
CA VAL A 138 14.41 3.60 12.81
C VAL A 138 14.42 5.12 13.00
N GLU A 139 13.41 5.68 13.67
CA GLU A 139 13.39 7.12 14.01
C GLU A 139 14.59 7.54 14.86
N TYR A 140 14.98 6.71 15.82
CA TYR A 140 16.15 6.94 16.67
C TYR A 140 17.45 6.85 15.88
N ALA A 141 17.62 5.84 15.04
CA ALA A 141 18.89 5.51 14.40
C ALA A 141 19.13 6.23 13.07
N VAL A 142 18.08 6.56 12.31
CA VAL A 142 18.20 7.26 11.00
C VAL A 142 18.05 8.76 11.22
N THR A 143 19.05 9.36 11.83
CA THR A 143 19.09 10.80 12.08
C THR A 143 19.65 11.58 10.89
N GLU A 144 19.27 12.86 10.76
CA GLU A 144 19.81 13.75 9.73
C GLU A 144 21.33 13.82 9.78
N ASN A 145 21.91 13.94 10.97
CA ASN A 145 23.38 13.96 11.14
C ASN A 145 24.05 12.70 10.58
N ARG A 146 23.49 11.52 10.81
CA ARG A 146 24.03 10.26 10.26
C ARG A 146 23.91 10.23 8.75
N LEU A 147 22.81 10.70 8.21
CA LEU A 147 22.60 10.79 6.77
C LEU A 147 23.57 11.77 6.11
N GLU A 148 23.82 12.93 6.71
CA GLU A 148 24.83 13.89 6.27
C GLU A 148 26.26 13.30 6.32
N GLN A 149 26.58 12.55 7.36
CA GLN A 149 27.87 11.86 7.44
C GLN A 149 28.03 10.84 6.32
N GLY A 150 26.99 10.04 6.01
CA GLY A 150 27.01 9.13 4.89
C GLY A 150 27.19 9.84 3.54
N PHE A 151 26.53 10.99 3.39
CA PHE A 151 26.67 11.82 2.20
C PHE A 151 28.08 12.40 2.05
N ASN A 152 28.65 12.90 3.14
CA ASN A 152 30.03 13.41 3.18
C ASN A 152 31.04 12.29 2.92
N TYR A 153 30.81 11.08 3.44
CA TYR A 153 31.62 9.91 3.13
C TYR A 153 31.73 9.66 1.62
N LEU A 154 30.64 9.81 0.87
CA LEU A 154 30.70 9.67 -0.59
C LEU A 154 31.61 10.72 -1.21
N LYS A 155 31.49 12.00 -0.79
CA LYS A 155 32.32 13.11 -1.27
C LYS A 155 33.81 12.89 -0.97
N GLU A 156 34.12 12.51 0.26
CA GLU A 156 35.51 12.27 0.71
C GLU A 156 36.17 11.10 -0.02
N ASN A 157 35.39 10.10 -0.43
CA ASN A 157 35.88 8.96 -1.18
C ASN A 157 35.80 9.15 -2.71
N ASN A 158 35.54 10.37 -3.18
CA ASN A 158 35.43 10.71 -4.61
C ASN A 158 34.37 9.86 -5.34
N ILE A 159 33.29 9.47 -4.64
CA ILE A 159 32.15 8.79 -5.25
C ILE A 159 31.22 9.87 -5.79
N GLU A 160 30.95 9.82 -7.08
CA GLU A 160 30.03 10.76 -7.74
C GLU A 160 28.67 10.78 -7.07
N ILE A 161 28.20 11.97 -6.69
CA ILE A 161 26.88 12.15 -6.10
C ILE A 161 25.82 12.09 -7.18
N SER A 162 25.18 10.94 -7.31
CA SER A 162 24.16 10.67 -8.33
C SER A 162 23.24 9.52 -7.89
N VAL A 163 22.17 9.28 -8.63
CA VAL A 163 21.28 8.13 -8.38
C VAL A 163 22.04 6.80 -8.35
N LYS A 164 23.15 6.68 -9.11
CA LYS A 164 23.96 5.45 -9.15
C LYS A 164 24.68 5.18 -7.84
N SER A 165 24.98 6.20 -7.04
CA SER A 165 25.66 6.07 -5.74
C SER A 165 24.71 5.76 -4.57
N THR A 166 23.39 5.70 -4.81
CA THR A 166 22.40 5.34 -3.77
C THR A 166 22.78 4.06 -3.02
N GLY A 167 23.23 3.02 -3.75
CA GLY A 167 23.63 1.75 -3.14
C GLY A 167 24.83 1.90 -2.18
N ALA A 168 25.83 2.70 -2.54
CA ALA A 168 26.98 2.97 -1.70
C ALA A 168 26.58 3.77 -0.44
N PHE A 169 25.72 4.78 -0.61
CA PHE A 169 25.16 5.56 0.48
C PHE A 169 24.40 4.68 1.49
N LEU A 170 23.45 3.87 1.03
CA LEU A 170 22.66 2.99 1.88
C LEU A 170 23.52 1.95 2.60
N LYS A 171 24.54 1.41 1.91
CA LYS A 171 25.47 0.47 2.51
C LYS A 171 26.25 1.11 3.67
N TRP A 172 26.68 2.36 3.50
CA TRP A 172 27.39 3.09 4.55
C TRP A 172 26.46 3.34 5.75
N VAL A 173 25.26 3.91 5.52
CA VAL A 173 24.28 4.21 6.59
C VAL A 173 23.94 2.95 7.38
N MET A 174 23.60 1.86 6.70
CA MET A 174 23.26 0.60 7.37
C MET A 174 24.45 0.01 8.12
N GLY A 175 25.65 0.11 7.57
CA GLY A 175 26.88 -0.33 8.23
C GLY A 175 27.16 0.44 9.51
N ASP A 176 26.96 1.75 9.48
CA ASP A 176 27.14 2.63 10.64
C ASP A 176 26.09 2.34 11.73
N ILE A 177 24.80 2.23 11.34
CA ILE A 177 23.73 1.83 12.28
C ILE A 177 24.07 0.51 12.97
N VAL A 178 24.47 -0.51 12.23
CA VAL A 178 24.80 -1.82 12.80
C VAL A 178 26.00 -1.73 13.74
N LYS A 179 26.99 -0.92 13.39
CA LYS A 179 28.21 -0.76 14.19
C LYS A 179 27.95 -0.02 15.50
N GLU A 180 27.19 1.07 15.43
CA GLU A 180 27.05 1.98 16.58
C GLU A 180 25.83 1.65 17.46
N GLU A 181 24.78 0.99 16.91
CA GLU A 181 23.51 0.76 17.61
C GLU A 181 23.17 -0.73 17.83
N SER A 182 24.17 -1.61 17.71
CA SER A 182 23.94 -3.06 17.87
C SER A 182 23.34 -3.43 19.23
N ASP A 183 23.79 -2.76 20.30
CA ASP A 183 23.29 -3.03 21.65
C ASP A 183 21.84 -2.61 21.80
N VAL A 184 21.48 -1.43 21.27
CA VAL A 184 20.09 -0.93 21.28
C VAL A 184 19.17 -1.81 20.45
N LEU A 185 19.66 -2.35 19.32
CA LEU A 185 18.89 -3.33 18.53
C LEU A 185 18.53 -4.57 19.36
N ILE A 186 19.53 -5.14 20.05
CA ILE A 186 19.36 -6.35 20.86
C ILE A 186 18.42 -6.08 22.04
N GLU A 187 18.57 -4.96 22.73
CA GLU A 187 17.72 -4.58 23.86
C GLU A 187 16.25 -4.44 23.46
N ASN A 188 15.97 -4.01 22.23
CA ASN A 188 14.61 -3.91 21.69
C ASN A 188 14.10 -5.20 21.03
N GLY A 189 14.84 -6.30 21.12
CA GLY A 189 14.47 -7.59 20.52
C GLY A 189 14.46 -7.57 18.99
N LEU A 190 15.21 -6.65 18.38
CA LEU A 190 15.29 -6.45 16.94
C LEU A 190 16.58 -7.04 16.37
N SER A 191 16.48 -7.47 15.13
CA SER A 191 17.63 -7.85 14.30
C SER A 191 17.80 -6.86 13.13
N VAL A 192 18.99 -6.86 12.54
CA VAL A 192 19.27 -6.06 11.32
C VAL A 192 18.24 -6.31 10.22
N LYS A 193 17.75 -7.55 10.09
CA LYS A 193 16.73 -7.90 9.09
C LYS A 193 15.41 -7.18 9.34
N ASP A 194 15.04 -6.98 10.60
CA ASP A 194 13.79 -6.33 10.98
C ASP A 194 13.77 -4.84 10.59
N ILE A 195 14.91 -4.16 10.68
CA ILE A 195 15.05 -2.73 10.42
C ILE A 195 15.46 -2.39 8.98
N SER A 196 16.10 -3.32 8.25
CA SER A 196 16.80 -3.03 6.99
C SER A 196 15.93 -2.35 5.95
N SER A 197 14.69 -2.80 5.76
CA SER A 197 13.80 -2.23 4.75
C SER A 197 13.41 -0.79 5.10
N LYS A 198 12.97 -0.54 6.33
CA LYS A 198 12.50 0.77 6.78
C LYS A 198 13.64 1.79 6.85
N ALA A 199 14.76 1.42 7.47
CA ALA A 199 15.92 2.28 7.56
C ALA A 199 16.48 2.63 6.17
N SER A 200 16.56 1.66 5.27
CA SER A 200 17.01 1.91 3.89
C SER A 200 16.03 2.79 3.10
N ASN A 201 14.73 2.65 3.32
CA ASN A 201 13.74 3.50 2.66
C ASN A 201 13.80 4.94 3.17
N ALA A 202 13.90 5.15 4.47
CA ALA A 202 14.07 6.49 5.06
C ALA A 202 15.35 7.17 4.55
N ALA A 203 16.48 6.45 4.59
CA ALA A 203 17.75 6.96 4.08
C ALA A 203 17.71 7.26 2.58
N ARG A 204 17.06 6.42 1.78
CA ARG A 204 16.89 6.64 0.34
C ARG A 204 16.07 7.89 0.05
N THR A 205 14.94 8.06 0.74
CA THR A 205 14.08 9.23 0.58
C THR A 205 14.86 10.52 0.84
N TRP A 206 15.63 10.55 1.92
CA TRP A 206 16.48 11.69 2.24
C TRP A 206 17.55 11.93 1.15
N PHE A 207 18.23 10.87 0.71
CA PHE A 207 19.28 10.97 -0.31
C PHE A 207 18.74 11.52 -1.64
N MET A 208 17.58 11.04 -2.09
CA MET A 208 16.95 11.56 -3.30
C MET A 208 16.59 13.04 -3.16
N ALA A 209 16.07 13.45 -2.00
CA ALA A 209 15.79 14.86 -1.73
C ALA A 209 17.05 15.75 -1.75
N GLN A 210 18.23 15.22 -1.37
CA GLN A 210 19.48 15.96 -1.50
C GLN A 210 19.93 16.07 -2.97
N LEU A 211 19.76 15.01 -3.77
CA LEU A 211 20.06 15.07 -5.21
C LEU A 211 19.20 16.12 -5.92
N ASP A 212 17.92 16.18 -5.58
CA ASP A 212 17.01 17.19 -6.15
C ASP A 212 17.44 18.61 -5.75
N LYS A 213 17.83 18.83 -4.50
CA LYS A 213 18.35 20.15 -4.06
C LYS A 213 19.62 20.55 -4.80
N GLU A 214 20.57 19.62 -4.99
CA GLU A 214 21.80 19.91 -5.77
C GLU A 214 21.50 20.17 -7.25
N ALA A 215 20.48 19.51 -7.83
CA ALA A 215 20.10 19.69 -9.21
C ALA A 215 19.37 21.03 -9.49
N PHE A 216 18.61 21.54 -8.53
CA PHE A 216 17.79 22.77 -8.67
C PHE A 216 18.34 23.97 -7.89
N GLY A 217 19.40 23.79 -7.08
CA GLY A 217 19.99 24.81 -6.21
C GLY A 217 21.29 25.44 -6.72
N GLY A 218 21.70 25.18 -7.97
CA GLY A 218 22.86 25.74 -8.66
C GLY A 218 22.54 26.96 -9.50
#